data_8eac87d7a71e037e7fd9244b3a7b7e9e
#
_entry.id   8eac87d7a71e037e7fd9244b3a7b7e9e
#
_cell.length_a   1.000
_cell.length_b   1.000
_cell.length_c   1.000
_cell.angle_alpha   90.00
_cell.angle_beta   90.00
_cell.angle_gamma   90.00
#
_symmetry.space_group_name_H-M   'P 1'
#
loop_
_entity.id
_entity.type
_entity.pdbx_description
1 polymer ?
#
loop_
_entity_poly.entity_id
_entity_poly.type
_entity_poly.pdbx_seq_one_letter_code
_entity_poly.pdbx_strand_id
1 'polypeptide(L)'
;DELPEGFRILDGFSVDITIEVLKIVKLYQNKRFTSNEALDKLAAVEAIVMSTSPNPELEELVGILQLPKLALFAGVRKYLTGEFDKDIKTLVKKGKDQIGKEDMEAALETASNIAAAVIDGAACCGKYVKDDLENPTLFDEWLIECERINESMTSLKNFDESTGDDD
;
A
#
# COMPACT_ATOMS: atom_id res chain seq x y z
N ASP A 1 14.93 5.54 -21.44
CA ASP A 1 15.81 5.73 -20.27
C ASP A 1 15.58 4.59 -19.29
N GLU A 2 16.55 3.69 -19.20
CA GLU A 2 16.47 2.60 -18.25
C GLU A 2 16.80 3.09 -16.84
N LEU A 3 15.92 2.77 -15.89
CA LEU A 3 16.20 3.02 -14.49
C LEU A 3 17.45 2.26 -14.07
N PRO A 4 18.32 2.85 -13.23
CA PRO A 4 19.45 2.13 -12.69
C PRO A 4 19.04 0.80 -12.08
N GLU A 5 19.90 -0.21 -12.19
CA GLU A 5 19.62 -1.57 -11.72
C GLU A 5 19.15 -1.61 -10.26
N GLY A 6 19.77 -0.78 -9.42
CA GLY A 6 19.37 -0.69 -8.00
C GLY A 6 17.92 -0.27 -7.80
N PHE A 7 17.41 0.64 -8.64
CA PHE A 7 16.02 1.08 -8.58
C PHE A 7 15.05 0.00 -9.04
N ARG A 8 15.46 -0.83 -10.02
CA ARG A 8 14.64 -1.97 -10.45
C ARG A 8 14.49 -3.00 -9.36
N ILE A 9 15.58 -3.27 -8.63
CA ILE A 9 15.57 -4.21 -7.51
C ILE A 9 14.66 -3.68 -6.42
N LEU A 10 14.77 -2.39 -6.07
CA LEU A 10 13.91 -1.76 -5.06
C LEU A 10 12.45 -1.77 -5.47
N ASP A 11 12.15 -1.47 -6.73
CA ASP A 11 10.77 -1.48 -7.23
C ASP A 11 10.18 -2.88 -7.17
N GLY A 12 10.92 -3.89 -7.61
CA GLY A 12 10.50 -5.29 -7.53
C GLY A 12 10.27 -5.72 -6.09
N PHE A 13 11.14 -5.33 -5.18
CA PHE A 13 11.00 -5.63 -3.76
C PHE A 13 9.76 -4.93 -3.16
N SER A 14 9.51 -3.70 -3.59
CA SER A 14 8.33 -2.95 -3.17
C SER A 14 7.03 -3.65 -3.59
N VAL A 15 6.96 -4.13 -4.83
CA VAL A 15 5.81 -4.90 -5.33
C VAL A 15 5.63 -6.19 -4.52
N ASP A 16 6.72 -6.89 -4.22
CA ASP A 16 6.67 -8.13 -3.44
C ASP A 16 6.11 -7.90 -2.05
N ILE A 17 6.49 -6.80 -1.39
CA ILE A 17 5.94 -6.43 -0.07
C ILE A 17 4.43 -6.23 -0.16
N THR A 18 3.97 -5.49 -1.16
CA THR A 18 2.54 -5.25 -1.37
C THR A 18 1.79 -6.58 -1.53
N ILE A 19 2.31 -7.47 -2.36
CA ILE A 19 1.70 -8.79 -2.60
C ILE A 19 1.64 -9.60 -1.30
N GLU A 20 2.73 -9.66 -0.54
CA GLU A 20 2.76 -10.43 0.71
C GLU A 20 1.76 -9.90 1.74
N VAL A 21 1.64 -8.57 1.85
CA VAL A 21 0.64 -7.96 2.74
C VAL A 21 -0.78 -8.29 2.27
N LEU A 22 -1.03 -8.23 0.97
CA LEU A 22 -2.37 -8.49 0.44
C LEU A 22 -2.75 -9.97 0.49
N LYS A 23 -1.78 -10.89 0.54
CA LYS A 23 -2.05 -12.29 0.83
C LYS A 23 -2.69 -12.46 2.21
N ILE A 24 -2.25 -11.67 3.19
CA ILE A 24 -2.87 -11.65 4.53
C ILE A 24 -4.34 -11.23 4.41
N VAL A 25 -4.61 -10.18 3.62
CA VAL A 25 -5.97 -9.70 3.37
C VAL A 25 -6.82 -10.80 2.72
N LYS A 26 -6.27 -11.50 1.71
CA LYS A 26 -6.99 -12.58 1.03
C LYS A 26 -7.32 -13.73 1.98
N LEU A 27 -6.40 -14.09 2.84
CA LEU A 27 -6.64 -15.15 3.84
C LEU A 27 -7.71 -14.71 4.85
N TYR A 28 -7.73 -13.44 5.21
CA TYR A 28 -8.80 -12.88 6.03
C TYR A 28 -10.16 -12.95 5.31
N GLN A 29 -10.19 -12.55 4.03
CA GLN A 29 -11.41 -12.60 3.21
C GLN A 29 -11.92 -14.03 3.05
N ASN A 30 -11.01 -14.99 2.95
CA ASN A 30 -11.33 -16.41 2.81
C ASN A 30 -11.60 -17.09 4.16
N LYS A 31 -11.66 -16.31 5.24
CA LYS A 31 -11.95 -16.80 6.60
C LYS A 31 -10.90 -17.76 7.15
N ARG A 32 -9.66 -17.67 6.64
CA ARG A 32 -8.52 -18.42 7.17
C ARG A 32 -7.93 -17.74 8.41
N PHE A 33 -8.05 -16.41 8.47
CA PHE A 33 -7.64 -15.60 9.61
C PHE A 33 -8.83 -14.84 10.16
N THR A 34 -8.88 -14.68 11.49
CA THR A 34 -9.75 -13.69 12.12
C THR A 34 -9.15 -12.30 11.88
N SER A 35 -9.93 -11.26 12.15
CA SER A 35 -9.45 -9.88 12.08
C SER A 35 -8.20 -9.68 12.95
N ASN A 36 -8.21 -10.19 14.18
CA ASN A 36 -7.08 -10.07 15.11
C ASN A 36 -5.84 -10.81 14.61
N GLU A 37 -6.02 -12.03 14.07
CA GLU A 37 -4.90 -12.78 13.50
C GLU A 37 -4.28 -12.05 12.31
N ALA A 38 -5.12 -11.48 11.43
CA ALA A 38 -4.66 -10.70 10.29
C ALA A 38 -3.90 -9.45 10.74
N LEU A 39 -4.42 -8.75 11.76
CA LEU A 39 -3.75 -7.57 12.33
C LEU A 39 -2.38 -7.92 12.93
N ASP A 40 -2.28 -9.06 13.62
CA ASP A 40 -1.01 -9.53 14.20
C ASP A 40 0.00 -9.86 13.09
N LYS A 41 -0.43 -10.52 12.03
CA LYS A 41 0.43 -10.82 10.88
C LYS A 41 0.89 -9.54 10.17
N LEU A 42 -0.02 -8.59 10.00
CA LEU A 42 0.29 -7.30 9.40
C LEU A 42 1.35 -6.57 10.23
N ALA A 43 1.18 -6.53 11.56
CA ALA A 43 2.10 -5.86 12.46
C ALA A 43 3.51 -6.48 12.38
N ALA A 44 3.59 -7.80 12.25
CA ALA A 44 4.88 -8.50 12.12
C ALA A 44 5.60 -8.10 10.83
N VAL A 45 4.89 -8.05 9.71
CA VAL A 45 5.47 -7.63 8.42
C VAL A 45 5.87 -6.15 8.48
N GLU A 46 5.01 -5.31 9.03
CA GLU A 46 5.28 -3.88 9.17
C GLU A 46 6.55 -3.63 9.98
N ALA A 47 6.73 -4.35 11.09
CA ALA A 47 7.91 -4.20 11.94
C ALA A 47 9.21 -4.49 11.16
N ILE A 48 9.18 -5.47 10.27
CA ILE A 48 10.33 -5.80 9.42
C ILE A 48 10.55 -4.72 8.36
N VAL A 49 9.49 -4.35 7.64
CA VAL A 49 9.59 -3.38 6.52
C VAL A 49 9.98 -2.00 7.02
N MET A 50 9.44 -1.58 8.16
CA MET A 50 9.67 -0.24 8.72
C MET A 50 10.89 -0.16 9.65
N SER A 51 11.68 -1.24 9.75
CA SER A 51 12.91 -1.22 10.54
C SER A 51 13.94 -0.29 9.91
N THR A 52 14.75 0.36 10.76
CA THR A 52 15.82 1.25 10.29
C THR A 52 17.04 0.44 9.88
N SER A 53 17.76 0.93 8.87
CA SER A 53 19.02 0.32 8.47
C SER A 53 20.16 0.84 9.37
N PRO A 54 21.06 -0.02 9.85
CA PRO A 54 22.24 0.44 10.58
C PRO A 54 23.28 1.10 9.68
N ASN A 55 23.12 1.01 8.36
CA ASN A 55 24.05 1.60 7.39
C ASN A 55 23.45 2.91 6.84
N PRO A 56 24.07 4.09 7.14
CA PRO A 56 23.57 5.38 6.67
C PRO A 56 23.46 5.50 5.15
N GLU A 57 24.31 4.81 4.40
CA GLU A 57 24.24 4.85 2.93
C GLU A 57 22.99 4.18 2.39
N LEU A 58 22.46 3.19 3.10
CA LEU A 58 21.25 2.48 2.72
C LEU A 58 19.97 3.11 3.31
N GLU A 59 20.12 3.95 4.33
CA GLU A 59 18.98 4.55 5.03
C GLU A 59 18.08 5.35 4.09
N GLU A 60 18.67 6.13 3.18
CA GLU A 60 17.92 6.92 2.21
C GLU A 60 17.14 6.01 1.25
N LEU A 61 17.78 4.94 0.74
CA LEU A 61 17.13 3.97 -0.15
C LEU A 61 16.00 3.24 0.57
N VAL A 62 16.22 2.86 1.82
CA VAL A 62 15.21 2.21 2.65
C VAL A 62 14.03 3.16 2.86
N GLY A 63 14.28 4.45 3.10
CA GLY A 63 13.23 5.46 3.25
C GLY A 63 12.36 5.58 2.00
N ILE A 64 12.97 5.55 0.81
CA ILE A 64 12.25 5.59 -0.47
C ILE A 64 11.29 4.39 -0.59
N LEU A 65 11.71 3.22 -0.13
CA LEU A 65 10.88 2.03 -0.10
C LEU A 65 9.75 2.14 0.92
N GLN A 66 10.04 2.68 2.11
CA GLN A 66 9.12 2.70 3.24
C GLN A 66 7.97 3.71 3.09
N LEU A 67 8.24 4.89 2.52
CA LEU A 67 7.25 5.97 2.44
C LEU A 67 5.95 5.55 1.75
N PRO A 68 5.97 4.91 0.57
CA PRO A 68 4.73 4.44 -0.04
C PRO A 68 4.00 3.40 0.80
N LYS A 69 4.74 2.60 1.56
CA LYS A 69 4.16 1.52 2.37
C LYS A 69 3.38 2.02 3.57
N LEU A 70 3.56 3.29 3.98
CA LEU A 70 2.73 3.88 5.03
C LEU A 70 1.24 3.80 4.65
N ALA A 71 0.91 4.12 3.40
CA ALA A 71 -0.48 4.03 2.92
C ALA A 71 -0.96 2.58 2.86
N LEU A 72 -0.11 1.65 2.48
CA LEU A 72 -0.45 0.23 2.44
C LEU A 72 -0.83 -0.29 3.85
N PHE A 73 0.06 -0.12 4.82
CA PHE A 73 -0.18 -0.63 6.17
C PHE A 73 -1.38 0.04 6.85
N ALA A 74 -1.47 1.37 6.74
CA ALA A 74 -2.59 2.11 7.31
C ALA A 74 -3.91 1.72 6.62
N GLY A 75 -3.90 1.54 5.31
CA GLY A 75 -5.07 1.14 4.54
C GLY A 75 -5.57 -0.26 4.91
N VAL A 76 -4.66 -1.21 5.04
CA VAL A 76 -5.02 -2.59 5.43
C VAL A 76 -5.62 -2.59 6.84
N ARG A 77 -5.06 -1.81 7.78
CA ARG A 77 -5.65 -1.69 9.12
C ARG A 77 -7.08 -1.17 9.08
N LYS A 78 -7.33 -0.12 8.32
CA LYS A 78 -8.68 0.42 8.16
C LYS A 78 -9.62 -0.61 7.57
N TYR A 79 -9.17 -1.34 6.55
CA TYR A 79 -9.97 -2.40 5.95
C TYR A 79 -10.33 -3.47 6.98
N LEU A 80 -9.36 -3.92 7.77
CA LEU A 80 -9.57 -4.97 8.77
C LEU A 80 -10.46 -4.53 9.93
N THR A 81 -10.47 -3.24 10.26
CA THR A 81 -11.36 -2.68 11.28
C THR A 81 -12.73 -2.28 10.74
N GLY A 82 -12.88 -2.18 9.42
CA GLY A 82 -14.16 -1.93 8.77
C GLY A 82 -14.60 -0.48 8.71
N GLU A 83 -13.78 0.46 9.16
CA GLU A 83 -14.14 1.88 9.22
C GLU A 83 -13.34 2.71 8.22
N PHE A 84 -13.92 2.94 7.04
CA PHE A 84 -13.26 3.76 6.00
C PHE A 84 -14.27 4.36 5.03
N ASP A 85 -13.90 5.51 4.46
CA ASP A 85 -14.68 6.18 3.43
C ASP A 85 -14.39 5.51 2.07
N LYS A 86 -15.41 5.38 1.24
CA LYS A 86 -15.34 4.69 -0.07
C LYS A 86 -15.42 5.62 -1.27
N ASP A 87 -15.59 6.92 -1.08
CA ASP A 87 -15.72 7.87 -2.18
C ASP A 87 -14.34 8.32 -2.65
N ILE A 88 -13.75 7.53 -3.55
CA ILE A 88 -12.39 7.73 -4.06
C ILE A 88 -12.21 9.13 -4.67
N LYS A 89 -13.16 9.59 -5.49
CA LYS A 89 -13.07 10.90 -6.14
C LYS A 89 -12.93 12.04 -5.14
N THR A 90 -13.76 12.03 -4.12
CA THR A 90 -13.73 13.04 -3.06
C THR A 90 -12.46 12.94 -2.24
N LEU A 91 -12.04 11.71 -1.92
CA LEU A 91 -10.82 11.46 -1.15
C LEU A 91 -9.57 11.92 -1.90
N VAL A 92 -9.47 11.67 -3.20
CA VAL A 92 -8.32 12.12 -4.01
C VAL A 92 -8.21 13.64 -3.98
N LYS A 93 -9.34 14.34 -4.18
CA LYS A 93 -9.37 15.79 -4.16
C LYS A 93 -8.95 16.33 -2.79
N LYS A 94 -9.48 15.73 -1.74
CA LYS A 94 -9.14 16.09 -0.35
C LYS A 94 -7.66 15.89 -0.04
N GLY A 95 -7.10 14.75 -0.44
CA GLY A 95 -5.69 14.44 -0.21
C GLY A 95 -4.74 15.37 -0.94
N LYS A 96 -5.08 15.74 -2.18
CA LYS A 96 -4.28 16.72 -2.94
C LYS A 96 -4.28 18.10 -2.27
N ASP A 97 -5.42 18.52 -1.72
CA ASP A 97 -5.52 19.76 -0.98
C ASP A 97 -4.69 19.71 0.31
N GLN A 98 -4.81 18.61 1.05
CA GLN A 98 -4.08 18.43 2.32
C GLN A 98 -2.56 18.43 2.12
N ILE A 99 -2.06 17.72 1.10
CA ILE A 99 -0.62 17.72 0.83
C ILE A 99 -0.12 19.09 0.37
N GLY A 100 -0.95 19.82 -0.36
CA GLY A 100 -0.65 21.19 -0.77
C GLY A 100 -0.54 22.14 0.41
N LYS A 101 -1.19 21.84 1.52
CA LYS A 101 -1.12 22.58 2.77
C LYS A 101 -0.05 22.02 3.73
N GLU A 102 0.76 21.11 3.25
CA GLU A 102 1.82 20.44 4.01
C GLU A 102 1.30 19.67 5.24
N ASP A 103 0.03 19.28 5.23
CA ASP A 103 -0.57 18.45 6.28
C ASP A 103 -0.40 16.97 5.92
N MET A 104 0.78 16.45 6.17
CA MET A 104 1.19 15.09 5.83
C MET A 104 0.34 14.04 6.55
N GLU A 105 0.05 14.28 7.82
CA GLU A 105 -0.74 13.34 8.63
C GLU A 105 -2.17 13.19 8.10
N ALA A 106 -2.82 14.32 7.79
CA ALA A 106 -4.16 14.30 7.21
C ALA A 106 -4.16 13.66 5.82
N ALA A 107 -3.13 13.95 5.01
CA ALA A 107 -2.99 13.36 3.68
C ALA A 107 -2.80 11.84 3.75
N LEU A 108 -2.03 11.35 4.73
CA LEU A 108 -1.85 9.91 4.93
C LEU A 108 -3.17 9.25 5.36
N GLU A 109 -3.90 9.87 6.25
CA GLU A 109 -5.22 9.36 6.67
C GLU A 109 -6.15 9.23 5.47
N THR A 110 -6.18 10.24 4.60
CA THR A 110 -6.98 10.22 3.38
C THR A 110 -6.53 9.11 2.43
N ALA A 111 -5.21 8.96 2.22
CA ALA A 111 -4.65 7.91 1.39
C ALA A 111 -4.99 6.52 1.94
N SER A 112 -4.99 6.35 3.26
CA SER A 112 -5.33 5.08 3.89
C SER A 112 -6.80 4.70 3.67
N ASN A 113 -7.71 5.68 3.64
CA ASN A 113 -9.10 5.44 3.28
C ASN A 113 -9.23 4.98 1.83
N ILE A 114 -8.49 5.61 0.91
CA ILE A 114 -8.46 5.21 -0.49
C ILE A 114 -7.97 3.76 -0.62
N ALA A 115 -6.87 3.43 0.04
CA ALA A 115 -6.31 2.07 0.02
C ALA A 115 -7.33 1.05 0.54
N ALA A 116 -7.99 1.34 1.65
CA ALA A 116 -9.00 0.44 2.22
C ALA A 116 -10.19 0.26 1.27
N ALA A 117 -10.65 1.34 0.64
CA ALA A 117 -11.74 1.28 -0.33
C ALA A 117 -11.37 0.43 -1.56
N VAL A 118 -10.13 0.55 -2.04
CA VAL A 118 -9.62 -0.25 -3.16
C VAL A 118 -9.56 -1.73 -2.78
N ILE A 119 -9.08 -2.06 -1.58
CA ILE A 119 -9.07 -3.43 -1.07
C ILE A 119 -10.50 -3.99 -1.04
N ASP A 120 -11.47 -3.16 -0.67
CA ASP A 120 -12.89 -3.55 -0.59
C ASP A 120 -13.57 -3.62 -1.97
N GLY A 121 -12.84 -3.36 -3.05
CA GLY A 121 -13.34 -3.53 -4.41
C GLY A 121 -13.63 -2.24 -5.18
N ALA A 122 -13.37 -1.08 -4.61
CA ALA A 122 -13.57 0.18 -5.33
C ALA A 122 -12.58 0.31 -6.48
N ALA A 123 -13.04 0.90 -7.58
CA ALA A 123 -12.16 1.17 -8.72
C ALA A 123 -11.12 2.24 -8.33
N CYS A 124 -9.86 1.98 -8.62
CA CYS A 124 -8.74 2.89 -8.31
C CYS A 124 -8.35 3.73 -9.54
N CYS A 125 -7.61 4.46 -9.23
CA CYS A 125 -6.81 5.62 -9.02
C CYS A 125 -6.06 6.00 -10.31
N GLY A 126 -5.99 5.08 -11.31
CA GLY A 126 -5.19 5.29 -12.52
C GLY A 126 -5.47 6.60 -13.24
N LYS A 127 -6.75 7.01 -13.29
CA LYS A 127 -7.15 8.28 -13.93
C LYS A 127 -6.72 9.52 -13.12
N TYR A 128 -6.32 9.36 -11.87
CA TYR A 128 -5.88 10.46 -11.01
C TYR A 128 -4.36 10.55 -10.93
N VAL A 129 -3.65 9.53 -11.41
CA VAL A 129 -2.20 9.48 -11.47
C VAL A 129 -1.77 9.87 -12.87
N LYS A 130 -0.98 10.92 -12.99
CA LYS A 130 -0.47 11.38 -14.28
C LYS A 130 0.93 10.81 -14.48
N ASP A 131 1.14 10.15 -15.59
CA ASP A 131 2.42 9.50 -15.93
C ASP A 131 3.56 10.52 -16.15
N ASP A 132 3.22 11.78 -16.38
CA ASP A 132 4.18 12.82 -16.71
C ASP A 132 4.40 13.85 -15.60
N LEU A 133 4.18 13.46 -14.34
CA LEU A 133 4.43 14.36 -13.21
C LEU A 133 5.93 14.62 -13.07
N GLU A 134 6.34 15.86 -13.28
CA GLU A 134 7.74 16.27 -13.11
C GLU A 134 8.16 16.25 -11.64
N ASN A 135 7.23 16.61 -10.75
CA ASN A 135 7.50 16.67 -9.32
C ASN A 135 6.33 16.03 -8.55
N PRO A 136 6.27 14.69 -8.49
CA PRO A 136 5.20 14.03 -7.76
C PRO A 136 5.26 14.37 -6.26
N THR A 137 4.10 14.64 -5.68
CA THR A 137 4.00 14.83 -4.22
C THR A 137 4.02 13.45 -3.55
N LEU A 138 4.20 13.45 -2.24
CA LEU A 138 4.08 12.20 -1.47
C LEU A 138 2.68 11.61 -1.61
N PHE A 139 1.64 12.44 -1.68
CA PHE A 139 0.28 11.93 -1.90
C PHE A 139 0.14 11.24 -3.27
N ASP A 140 0.81 11.76 -4.30
CA ASP A 140 0.84 11.10 -5.62
C ASP A 140 1.50 9.73 -5.52
N GLU A 141 2.58 9.59 -4.74
CA GLU A 141 3.23 8.30 -4.50
C GLU A 141 2.30 7.32 -3.77
N TRP A 142 1.51 7.81 -2.82
CA TRP A 142 0.51 6.99 -2.14
C TRP A 142 -0.61 6.54 -3.08
N LEU A 143 -1.02 7.39 -4.03
CA LEU A 143 -1.98 6.99 -5.07
C LEU A 143 -1.41 5.90 -5.98
N ILE A 144 -0.12 6.00 -6.32
CA ILE A 144 0.57 4.96 -7.09
C ILE A 144 0.57 3.65 -6.30
N GLU A 145 0.80 3.71 -4.99
CA GLU A 145 0.71 2.51 -4.14
C GLU A 145 -0.71 1.93 -4.12
N CYS A 146 -1.74 2.78 -4.10
CA CYS A 146 -3.12 2.32 -4.17
C CYS A 146 -3.42 1.63 -5.51
N GLU A 147 -2.85 2.12 -6.61
CA GLU A 147 -2.97 1.45 -7.91
C GLU A 147 -2.25 0.10 -7.90
N ARG A 148 -1.09 0.03 -7.26
CA ARG A 148 -0.35 -1.23 -7.07
C ARG A 148 -1.16 -2.23 -6.24
N ILE A 149 -1.86 -1.75 -5.20
CA ILE A 149 -2.79 -2.57 -4.40
C ILE A 149 -3.89 -3.14 -5.30
N ASN A 150 -4.49 -2.30 -6.15
CA ASN A 150 -5.54 -2.71 -7.06
C ASN A 150 -5.06 -3.82 -8.01
N GLU A 151 -3.91 -3.64 -8.63
CA GLU A 151 -3.31 -4.63 -9.53
C GLU A 151 -3.00 -5.93 -8.79
N SER A 152 -2.45 -5.84 -7.60
CA SER A 152 -2.08 -7.00 -6.79
C SER A 152 -3.32 -7.77 -6.32
N MET A 153 -4.38 -7.08 -5.91
CA MET A 153 -5.65 -7.73 -5.55
C MET A 153 -6.24 -8.49 -6.74
N THR A 154 -6.13 -7.94 -7.93
CA THR A 154 -6.58 -8.61 -9.15
C THR A 154 -5.76 -9.88 -9.40
N SER A 155 -4.44 -9.81 -9.24
CA SER A 155 -3.56 -10.97 -9.44
C SER A 155 -3.78 -12.04 -8.37
N LEU A 156 -4.22 -11.67 -7.18
CA LEU A 156 -4.50 -12.58 -6.07
C LEU A 156 -5.95 -13.06 -6.01
N LYS A 157 -6.72 -12.82 -7.05
CA LYS A 157 -8.15 -13.13 -7.10
C LYS A 157 -8.50 -14.53 -6.64
N ASN A 158 -7.68 -15.52 -7.02
CA ASN A 158 -7.92 -16.92 -6.68
C ASN A 158 -6.97 -17.45 -5.59
N PHE A 159 -6.24 -16.57 -4.92
CA PHE A 159 -5.28 -16.97 -3.90
C PHE A 159 -6.00 -17.54 -2.67
N ASP A 160 -5.58 -18.73 -2.26
CA ASP A 160 -6.00 -19.35 -1.00
C ASP A 160 -4.87 -20.27 -0.53
N GLU A 161 -4.33 -20.01 0.66
CA GLU A 161 -3.21 -20.78 1.22
C GLU A 161 -3.51 -22.27 1.33
N SER A 162 -4.78 -22.62 1.56
CA SER A 162 -5.16 -24.03 1.71
C SER A 162 -4.94 -24.86 0.45
N THR A 163 -4.78 -24.19 -0.71
CA THR A 163 -4.50 -24.87 -1.98
C THR A 163 -3.01 -24.94 -2.30
N GLY A 164 -2.17 -24.20 -1.56
CA GLY A 164 -0.74 -24.10 -1.80
C GLY A 164 0.13 -24.90 -0.82
N ASP A 165 -0.45 -25.43 0.25
CA ASP A 165 0.28 -26.03 1.34
C ASP A 165 0.40 -27.56 1.28
N ASP A 166 0.22 -28.14 0.12
CA ASP A 166 0.33 -29.59 -0.05
C ASP A 166 1.77 -30.05 -0.29
N ASP A 167 2.71 -29.39 0.34
CA ASP A 167 4.13 -29.80 0.26
C ASP A 167 4.55 -30.63 1.46
#